data_c0d02a299cfc4281add5dbe03224e527
#
_entry.id   c0d02a299cfc4281add5dbe03224e527
#
_cell.length_a   1.000
_cell.length_b   1.000
_cell.length_c   1.000
_cell.angle_alpha   90.00
_cell.angle_beta   90.00
_cell.angle_gamma   90.00
#
_symmetry.space_group_name_H-M   'P 1'
#
loop_
_entity.id
_entity.type
_entity.pdbx_description
1 polymer ?
#
loop_
_entity_poly.entity_id
_entity_poly.type
_entity_poly.pdbx_seq_one_letter_code
_entity_poly.pdbx_strand_id
1 'polypeptide(L)'
;MNQEEIQNILKMSQTFASGKRLLLLFILRERPMGYTEIVKAFQSMGIQIGSSEVYKHLNYLLREEFIVKSTRSYILTLKGFKTTENTMEIIKTPAIIPELEFSFRRNK
;
A
#
# COMPACT_ATOMS: atom_id res chain seq x y z
N MET A 1 0.46 24.81 4.09
CA MET A 1 -0.19 23.85 3.16
C MET A 1 -1.48 24.45 2.63
N ASN A 2 -1.77 24.25 1.35
CA ASN A 2 -3.03 24.65 0.77
C ASN A 2 -4.09 23.55 0.95
N GLN A 3 -5.35 23.86 0.61
CA GLN A 3 -6.46 22.92 0.78
C GLN A 3 -6.31 21.67 -0.09
N GLU A 4 -5.77 21.81 -1.28
CA GLU A 4 -5.55 20.66 -2.16
C GLU A 4 -4.56 19.68 -1.56
N GLU A 5 -3.46 20.17 -1.03
CA GLU A 5 -2.45 19.33 -0.35
C GLU A 5 -3.06 18.61 0.86
N ILE A 6 -3.85 19.32 1.67
CA ILE A 6 -4.51 18.74 2.83
C ILE A 6 -5.44 17.61 2.40
N GLN A 7 -6.26 17.82 1.36
CA GLN A 7 -7.17 16.80 0.86
C GLN A 7 -6.43 15.60 0.30
N ASN A 8 -5.32 15.81 -0.38
CA ASN A 8 -4.49 14.73 -0.92
C ASN A 8 -3.88 13.89 0.22
N ILE A 9 -3.42 14.52 1.29
CA ILE A 9 -2.91 13.82 2.46
C ILE A 9 -4.01 12.97 3.10
N LEU A 10 -5.22 13.53 3.25
CA LEU A 10 -6.35 12.80 3.82
C LEU A 10 -6.75 11.61 2.95
N LYS A 11 -6.73 11.76 1.62
CA LYS A 11 -6.98 10.64 0.70
C LYS A 11 -5.94 9.55 0.85
N MET A 12 -4.67 9.90 0.94
CA MET A 12 -3.61 8.91 1.12
C MET A 12 -3.76 8.16 2.45
N SER A 13 -4.20 8.85 3.50
CA SER A 13 -4.42 8.20 4.80
C SER A 13 -5.44 7.08 4.72
N GLN A 14 -6.46 7.20 3.86
CA GLN A 14 -7.47 6.15 3.67
C GLN A 14 -6.89 4.91 3.01
N THR A 15 -5.94 5.07 2.11
CA THR A 15 -5.24 3.93 1.49
C THR A 15 -4.51 3.12 2.55
N PHE A 16 -3.84 3.79 3.47
CA PHE A 16 -3.06 3.14 4.52
C PHE A 16 -3.89 2.75 5.74
N ALA A 17 -5.17 3.13 5.80
CA ALA A 17 -6.05 2.78 6.91
C ALA A 17 -6.38 1.28 6.97
N SER A 18 -6.23 0.56 5.87
CA SER A 18 -6.43 -0.88 5.80
C SER A 18 -5.13 -1.58 5.43
N GLY A 19 -4.61 -2.39 6.35
CA GLY A 19 -3.41 -3.20 6.09
C GLY A 19 -3.61 -4.17 4.94
N LYS A 20 -4.79 -4.77 4.82
CA LYS A 20 -5.09 -5.70 3.72
C LYS A 20 -5.13 -4.98 2.37
N ARG A 21 -5.64 -3.74 2.33
CA ARG A 21 -5.64 -2.94 1.11
C ARG A 21 -4.23 -2.63 0.65
N LEU A 22 -3.37 -2.21 1.57
CA LEU A 22 -1.97 -1.96 1.26
C LEU A 22 -1.26 -3.23 0.81
N LEU A 23 -1.50 -4.34 1.51
CA LEU A 23 -0.91 -5.63 1.18
C LEU A 23 -1.32 -6.10 -0.21
N LEU A 24 -2.54 -5.78 -0.65
CA LEU A 24 -3.01 -6.11 -1.99
C LEU A 24 -2.13 -5.45 -3.07
N LEU A 25 -1.67 -4.22 -2.82
CA LEU A 25 -0.73 -3.58 -3.75
C LEU A 25 0.59 -4.36 -3.83
N PHE A 26 1.10 -4.87 -2.72
CA PHE A 26 2.32 -5.69 -2.71
C PHE A 26 2.11 -7.02 -3.44
N ILE A 27 0.92 -7.61 -3.32
CA ILE A 27 0.58 -8.83 -4.07
C ILE A 27 0.66 -8.57 -5.57
N LEU A 28 0.05 -7.48 -6.03
CA LEU A 28 0.03 -7.13 -7.45
C LEU A 28 1.38 -6.63 -7.96
N ARG A 29 2.28 -6.24 -7.06
CA ARG A 29 3.64 -5.85 -7.45
C ARG A 29 4.40 -7.02 -8.08
N GLU A 30 4.13 -8.23 -7.65
CA GLU A 30 4.81 -9.40 -8.21
C GLU A 30 4.42 -9.67 -9.65
N ARG A 31 3.14 -9.59 -9.95
CA ARG A 31 2.59 -9.74 -11.30
C ARG A 31 1.11 -9.37 -11.34
N PRO A 32 0.55 -9.12 -12.51
CA PRO A 32 -0.90 -8.97 -12.65
C PRO A 32 -1.61 -10.24 -12.19
N MET A 33 -2.73 -10.07 -11.47
CA MET A 33 -3.51 -11.18 -10.95
C MET A 33 -5.00 -10.89 -11.05
N GLY A 34 -5.78 -11.93 -11.27
CA GLY A 34 -7.23 -11.88 -11.18
C GLY A 34 -7.70 -12.08 -9.74
N TYR A 35 -9.00 -11.97 -9.54
CA TYR A 35 -9.61 -12.09 -8.22
C TYR A 35 -9.22 -13.40 -7.49
N THR A 36 -9.36 -14.54 -8.17
CA THR A 36 -9.07 -15.84 -7.56
C THR A 36 -7.61 -15.96 -7.12
N GLU A 37 -6.70 -15.47 -7.94
CA GLU A 37 -5.27 -15.49 -7.62
C GLU A 37 -4.96 -14.59 -6.41
N ILE A 38 -5.61 -13.44 -6.32
CA ILE A 38 -5.44 -12.52 -5.19
C ILE A 38 -5.91 -13.19 -3.89
N VAL A 39 -7.08 -13.84 -3.92
CA VAL A 39 -7.59 -14.57 -2.75
C VAL A 39 -6.61 -15.65 -2.32
N LYS A 40 -6.09 -16.41 -3.28
CA LYS A 40 -5.10 -17.46 -2.99
C LYS A 40 -3.81 -16.88 -2.39
N ALA A 41 -3.38 -15.71 -2.87
CA ALA A 41 -2.21 -15.04 -2.33
C ALA A 41 -2.41 -14.67 -0.86
N PHE A 42 -3.57 -14.13 -0.50
CA PHE A 42 -3.89 -13.86 0.90
C PHE A 42 -3.89 -15.12 1.74
N GLN A 43 -4.51 -16.18 1.23
CA GLN A 43 -4.56 -17.47 1.92
C GLN A 43 -3.17 -18.05 2.17
N SER A 44 -2.29 -17.95 1.18
CA SER A 44 -0.91 -18.44 1.30
C SER A 44 -0.10 -17.68 2.34
N MET A 45 -0.48 -16.43 2.62
CA MET A 45 0.14 -15.63 3.68
C MET A 45 -0.51 -15.84 5.05
N GLY A 46 -1.50 -16.74 5.14
CA GLY A 46 -2.23 -16.98 6.37
C GLY A 46 -3.19 -15.87 6.77
N ILE A 47 -3.59 -15.04 5.81
CA ILE A 47 -4.48 -13.91 6.06
C ILE A 47 -5.88 -14.26 5.59
N GLN A 48 -6.84 -14.23 6.54
CA GLN A 48 -8.24 -14.44 6.20
C GLN A 48 -8.81 -13.17 5.58
N ILE A 49 -9.48 -13.34 4.45
CA ILE A 49 -10.16 -12.24 3.77
C ILE A 49 -11.43 -12.77 3.10
N GLY A 50 -12.53 -12.06 3.29
CA GLY A 50 -13.81 -12.41 2.67
C GLY A 50 -13.89 -11.92 1.23
N SER A 51 -14.74 -12.57 0.44
CA SER A 51 -14.90 -12.22 -0.97
C SER A 51 -15.38 -10.77 -1.17
N SER A 52 -16.33 -10.33 -0.37
CA SER A 52 -16.83 -8.94 -0.44
C SER A 52 -15.76 -7.94 0.00
N GLU A 53 -14.93 -8.32 0.94
CA GLU A 53 -13.82 -7.48 1.41
C GLU A 53 -12.78 -7.28 0.31
N VAL A 54 -12.44 -8.35 -0.43
CA VAL A 54 -11.51 -8.24 -1.57
C VAL A 54 -12.05 -7.26 -2.60
N TYR A 55 -13.31 -7.42 -3.00
CA TYR A 55 -13.93 -6.50 -3.97
C TYR A 55 -13.98 -5.07 -3.46
N LYS A 56 -14.25 -4.87 -2.19
CA LYS A 56 -14.24 -3.52 -1.58
C LYS A 56 -12.88 -2.85 -1.75
N HIS A 57 -11.81 -3.59 -1.46
CA HIS A 57 -10.45 -3.06 -1.61
C HIS A 57 -10.09 -2.84 -3.07
N LEU A 58 -10.44 -3.78 -3.96
CA LEU A 58 -10.18 -3.62 -5.39
C LEU A 58 -10.90 -2.40 -5.96
N ASN A 59 -12.17 -2.22 -5.60
CA ASN A 59 -12.94 -1.08 -6.07
C ASN A 59 -12.37 0.26 -5.58
N TYR A 60 -11.91 0.30 -4.33
CA TYR A 60 -11.23 1.48 -3.80
C TYR A 60 -9.96 1.79 -4.61
N LEU A 61 -9.13 0.80 -4.82
CA LEU A 61 -7.85 0.97 -5.51
C LEU A 61 -8.02 1.33 -6.98
N LEU A 62 -9.07 0.81 -7.63
CA LEU A 62 -9.43 1.20 -9.00
C LEU A 62 -9.87 2.66 -9.05
N ARG A 63 -10.76 3.05 -8.15
CA ARG A 63 -11.29 4.43 -8.11
C ARG A 63 -10.18 5.44 -7.86
N GLU A 64 -9.24 5.11 -6.99
CA GLU A 64 -8.13 6.00 -6.64
C GLU A 64 -6.90 5.80 -7.54
N GLU A 65 -7.04 5.01 -8.60
CA GLU A 65 -6.03 4.85 -9.65
C GLU A 65 -4.71 4.23 -9.20
N PHE A 66 -4.74 3.44 -8.13
CA PHE A 66 -3.58 2.64 -7.74
C PHE A 66 -3.42 1.39 -8.60
N ILE A 67 -4.52 0.93 -9.16
CA ILE A 67 -4.56 -0.23 -10.05
C ILE A 67 -5.49 0.06 -11.23
N VAL A 68 -5.30 -0.70 -12.29
CA VAL A 68 -6.24 -0.76 -13.42
C VAL A 68 -6.63 -2.20 -13.65
N LYS A 69 -7.76 -2.41 -14.32
CA LYS A 69 -8.20 -3.76 -14.70
C LYS A 69 -8.02 -3.93 -16.20
N SER A 70 -7.35 -5.01 -16.59
CA SER A 70 -7.17 -5.39 -17.98
C SER A 70 -7.69 -6.81 -18.15
N THR A 71 -8.75 -6.98 -18.93
CA THR A 71 -9.44 -8.24 -19.17
C THR A 71 -9.81 -8.96 -17.86
N ARG A 72 -8.95 -9.83 -17.36
CA ARG A 72 -9.21 -10.65 -16.16
C ARG A 72 -8.19 -10.40 -15.05
N SER A 73 -7.32 -9.43 -15.23
CA SER A 73 -6.24 -9.15 -14.28
C SER A 73 -6.28 -7.73 -13.79
N TYR A 74 -5.88 -7.56 -12.54
CA TYR A 74 -5.61 -6.25 -11.96
C TYR A 74 -4.13 -5.98 -12.03
N ILE A 75 -3.76 -4.75 -12.38
CA ILE A 75 -2.38 -4.36 -12.66
C ILE A 75 -2.07 -3.09 -11.89
N LEU A 76 -0.89 -3.01 -11.27
CA LEU A 76 -0.45 -1.77 -10.62
C LEU A 76 -0.24 -0.68 -11.67
N THR A 77 -0.72 0.51 -11.35
CA THR A 77 -0.31 1.74 -12.03
C THR A 77 1.04 2.18 -11.50
N LEU A 78 1.66 3.18 -12.13
CA LEU A 78 2.88 3.78 -11.59
C LEU A 78 2.65 4.30 -10.17
N LYS A 79 1.49 4.90 -9.91
CA LYS A 79 1.10 5.35 -8.57
C LYS A 79 1.08 4.20 -7.56
N GLY A 80 0.49 3.07 -7.93
CA GLY A 80 0.47 1.88 -7.08
C GLY A 80 1.86 1.32 -6.84
N PHE A 81 2.68 1.24 -7.87
CA PHE A 81 4.06 0.78 -7.74
C PHE A 81 4.87 1.67 -6.80
N LYS A 82 4.80 2.99 -7.00
CA LYS A 82 5.52 3.94 -6.14
C LYS A 82 5.05 3.89 -4.70
N THR A 83 3.78 3.60 -4.46
CA THR A 83 3.27 3.41 -3.10
C THR A 83 3.98 2.25 -2.41
N THR A 84 4.17 1.12 -3.11
CA THR A 84 4.90 -0.01 -2.53
C THR A 84 6.37 0.31 -2.31
N GLU A 85 7.02 1.01 -3.26
CA GLU A 85 8.42 1.43 -3.10
C GLU A 85 8.61 2.32 -1.88
N ASN A 86 7.76 3.35 -1.76
CA ASN A 86 7.85 4.29 -0.65
C ASN A 86 7.55 3.62 0.69
N THR A 87 6.59 2.71 0.71
CA THR A 87 6.26 1.94 1.92
C THR A 87 7.45 1.12 2.39
N MET A 88 8.10 0.41 1.47
CA MET A 88 9.28 -0.39 1.80
C MET A 88 10.44 0.48 2.27
N GLU A 89 10.62 1.64 1.66
CA GLU A 89 11.64 2.60 2.09
C GLU A 89 11.39 3.07 3.51
N ILE A 90 10.15 3.40 3.83
CA ILE A 90 9.78 3.83 5.20
C ILE A 90 10.03 2.70 6.20
N ILE A 91 9.63 1.47 5.87
CA ILE A 91 9.82 0.30 6.74
C ILE A 91 11.31 0.07 7.04
N LYS A 92 12.18 0.27 6.06
CA LYS A 92 13.61 0.07 6.19
C LYS A 92 14.35 1.25 6.82
N THR A 93 13.69 2.38 6.95
CA THR A 93 14.31 3.59 7.51
C THR A 93 14.41 3.47 9.03
N PRO A 94 15.60 3.66 9.61
CA PRO A 94 15.74 3.64 11.07
C PRO A 94 14.95 4.78 11.71
N ALA A 95 14.37 4.50 12.88
CA ALA A 95 13.64 5.51 13.65
C ALA A 95 14.64 6.40 14.41
N ILE A 96 15.34 7.24 13.66
CA ILE A 96 16.38 8.12 14.20
C ILE A 96 15.97 9.56 13.97
N ILE A 97 16.16 10.41 15.00
CA ILE A 97 16.05 11.86 14.86
C ILE A 97 17.48 12.37 14.67
N PRO A 98 17.86 12.82 13.45
CA PRO A 98 19.27 13.12 13.15
C PRO A 98 19.92 14.10 14.12
N GLU A 99 19.19 15.12 14.54
CA GLU A 99 19.71 16.16 15.46
C GLU A 99 19.91 15.61 16.88
N LEU A 100 19.06 14.67 17.31
CA LEU A 100 19.15 14.08 18.64
C LEU A 100 20.09 12.89 18.66
N GLU A 101 20.24 12.18 17.53
CA GLU A 101 21.15 11.06 17.43
C GLU A 101 22.57 11.44 17.81
N PHE A 102 23.02 12.58 17.32
CA PHE A 102 24.37 13.08 17.62
C PHE A 102 24.56 13.31 19.13
N SER A 103 23.55 13.86 19.79
CA SER A 103 23.58 14.10 21.23
C SER A 103 23.64 12.79 22.01
N PHE A 104 22.85 11.80 21.61
CA PHE A 104 22.86 10.49 22.29
C PHE A 104 24.19 9.78 22.15
N ARG A 105 24.83 9.86 20.98
CA ARG A 105 26.14 9.25 20.76
C ARG A 105 27.22 9.88 21.63
N ARG A 106 27.11 11.17 21.89
CA ARG A 106 28.03 11.87 22.77
C ARG A 106 27.94 11.44 24.22
N ASN A 107 26.75 11.07 24.64
CA ASN A 107 26.47 10.69 26.01
C ASN A 107 26.81 9.24 26.32
N LYS A 108 27.25 8.50 25.33
CA LYS A 108 27.71 7.14 25.49
C LYS A 108 29.23 7.09 25.60
#